data_cab594d10d0eba58bed950da660a65af
#
_entry.id   cab594d10d0eba58bed950da660a65af
#
_cell.length_a   1.000
_cell.length_b   1.000
_cell.length_c   1.000
_cell.angle_alpha   90.00
_cell.angle_beta   90.00
_cell.angle_gamma   90.00
#
_symmetry.space_group_name_H-M   'P 1'
#
loop_
_entity.id
_entity.type
_entity.pdbx_description
1 polymer ?
#
loop_
_entity_poly.entity_id
_entity_poly.type
_entity_poly.pdbx_seq_one_letter_code
_entity_poly.pdbx_strand_id
1 'polypeptide(L)' 'MNNQIKSLQAENSALKAKDATQDTQLQELRAEIAALKASMIK' A
#
# COMPACT_ATOMS: atom_id res chain seq x y z
N MET A 1 -10.23 27.90 -10.76
CA MET A 1 -10.17 27.71 -9.31
C MET A 1 -10.85 26.46 -8.84
N ASN A 2 -12.15 26.27 -9.13
CA ASN A 2 -12.84 25.06 -8.71
C ASN A 2 -12.26 23.80 -9.34
N ASN A 3 -11.72 23.93 -10.57
CA ASN A 3 -11.14 22.77 -11.26
C ASN A 3 -9.87 22.25 -10.58
N GLN A 4 -9.07 23.16 -10.05
CA GLN A 4 -7.85 22.78 -9.34
C GLN A 4 -8.18 22.05 -8.04
N ILE A 5 -9.20 22.52 -7.32
CA ILE A 5 -9.62 21.86 -6.09
C ILE A 5 -10.14 20.46 -6.37
N LYS A 6 -10.94 20.33 -7.41
CA LYS A 6 -11.46 19.02 -7.80
C LYS A 6 -10.34 18.07 -8.20
N SER A 7 -9.35 18.58 -8.95
CA SER A 7 -8.21 17.77 -9.35
C SER A 7 -7.42 17.30 -8.13
N LEU A 8 -7.19 18.17 -7.19
CA LEU A 8 -6.46 17.82 -5.97
C LEU A 8 -7.23 16.81 -5.13
N GLN A 9 -8.53 16.95 -5.06
CA GLN A 9 -9.36 16.00 -4.33
C GLN A 9 -9.30 14.62 -4.96
N ALA A 10 -9.35 14.56 -6.30
CA ALA A 10 -9.25 13.30 -7.01
C ALA A 10 -7.88 12.67 -6.83
N GLU A 11 -6.82 13.47 -6.91
CA GLU A 11 -5.47 12.98 -6.68
C GLU A 11 -5.29 12.45 -5.26
N ASN A 12 -5.87 13.17 -4.29
CA ASN A 12 -5.77 12.79 -2.89
C ASN A 12 -6.46 11.44 -2.64
N SER A 13 -7.64 11.27 -3.23
CA SER A 13 -8.37 10.00 -3.14
C SER A 13 -7.58 8.85 -3.76
N ALA A 14 -6.96 9.10 -4.92
CA ALA A 14 -6.15 8.09 -5.60
C ALA A 14 -4.93 7.73 -4.77
N LEU A 15 -4.29 8.72 -4.15
CA LEU A 15 -3.12 8.48 -3.31
C LEU A 15 -3.49 7.66 -2.07
N LYS A 16 -4.63 7.95 -1.47
CA LYS A 16 -5.10 7.19 -0.32
C LYS A 16 -5.34 5.73 -0.68
N ALA A 17 -5.94 5.50 -1.85
CA ALA A 17 -6.20 4.14 -2.31
C ALA A 17 -4.90 3.39 -2.57
N LYS A 18 -3.92 4.06 -3.19
CA LYS A 18 -2.61 3.45 -3.45
C LYS A 18 -1.88 3.16 -2.15
N ASP A 19 -1.98 4.06 -1.19
CA ASP A 19 -1.33 3.90 0.11
C ASP A 19 -1.88 2.67 0.83
N ALA A 20 -3.21 2.50 0.82
CA ALA A 20 -3.84 1.34 1.44
C ALA A 20 -3.43 0.05 0.74
N THR A 21 -3.34 0.07 -0.59
CA THR A 21 -2.91 -1.08 -1.36
C THR A 21 -1.46 -1.45 -1.03
N GLN A 22 -0.58 -0.45 -0.97
CA GLN A 22 0.81 -0.69 -0.64
C GLN A 22 0.97 -1.27 0.77
N ASP A 23 0.17 -0.76 1.70
CA ASP A 23 0.20 -1.26 3.07
C ASP A 23 -0.14 -2.74 3.11
N THR A 24 -1.17 -3.15 2.38
CA THR A 24 -1.58 -4.54 2.27
C THR A 24 -0.47 -5.39 1.64
N GLN A 25 0.15 -4.87 0.57
CA GLN A 25 1.23 -5.57 -0.10
C GLN A 25 2.44 -5.76 0.82
N LEU A 26 2.76 -4.74 1.61
CA LEU A 26 3.85 -4.84 2.57
C LEU A 26 3.57 -5.89 3.63
N GLN A 27 2.33 -5.96 4.10
CA GLN A 27 1.95 -6.97 5.07
C GLN A 27 2.09 -8.37 4.50
N GLU A 28 1.69 -8.56 3.26
CA GLU A 28 1.81 -9.84 2.58
C GLU A 28 3.27 -10.24 2.41
N LEU A 29 4.11 -9.29 1.98
CA LEU A 29 5.53 -9.53 1.81
C LEU A 29 6.19 -9.92 3.13
N ARG A 30 5.85 -9.24 4.20
CA ARG A 30 6.38 -9.53 5.53
C ARG A 30 5.97 -10.94 5.98
N ALA A 31 4.73 -11.31 5.68
CA ALA A 31 4.26 -12.64 6.01
C ALA A 31 5.02 -13.71 5.23
N GLU A 32 5.30 -13.45 3.96
CA GLU A 32 6.08 -14.36 3.13
C GLU A 32 7.51 -14.50 3.64
N ILE A 33 8.12 -13.38 4.00
CA ILE A 33 9.47 -13.40 4.54
C ILE A 33 9.53 -14.16 5.85
N ALA A 34 8.53 -13.98 6.71
CA ALA A 34 8.46 -14.70 7.97
C ALA A 34 8.32 -16.21 7.73
N ALA A 35 7.50 -16.58 6.75
CA ALA A 35 7.33 -17.99 6.39
C ALA A 35 8.64 -18.59 5.87
N LEU A 36 9.36 -17.83 5.04
CA LEU A 36 10.65 -18.28 4.51
C LEU A 36 11.68 -18.45 5.63
N LYS A 37 11.73 -17.52 6.55
CA LYS A 37 12.65 -17.62 7.67
C LYS A 37 12.34 -18.85 8.52
N ALA A 38 11.07 -19.09 8.79
CA ALA A 38 10.67 -20.25 9.57
C ALA A 38 11.05 -21.55 8.85
N SER A 39 10.97 -21.55 7.53
CA SER A 39 11.34 -22.69 6.73
C SER A 39 12.86 -22.93 6.73
N MET A 40 13.63 -21.88 6.89
CA MET A 40 15.09 -21.97 6.84
C MET A 40 15.72 -22.32 8.18
N ILE A 41 14.99 -22.20 9.27
CA ILE A 41 15.51 -22.44 10.62
C ILE A 41 15.31 -23.91 11.02
N LYS A 42 15.65 -24.81 10.19
CA LYS A 42 15.56 -26.24 10.55
C LYS A 42 16.94 -26.83 10.93
#